data_7901ee88631d0622fdc8b031eaf626e3
#
_entry.id   7901ee88631d0622fdc8b031eaf626e3
#
_cell.length_a   1.000
_cell.length_b   1.000
_cell.length_c   1.000
_cell.angle_alpha   90.00
_cell.angle_beta   90.00
_cell.angle_gamma   90.00
#
_symmetry.space_group_name_H-M   'P 1'
#
loop_
_entity.id
_entity.type
_entity.pdbx_description
1 polymer ?
#
loop_
_entity_poly.entity_id
_entity_poly.type
_entity_poly.pdbx_seq_one_letter_code
_entity_poly.pdbx_strand_id
1 'polypeptide(L)'
;MDLFAVPDLPEVRPGDDLGALIRERVDLNEDDVVCVASTVVSKAEGRTADLGAFPAGPRARELAETLTEHGTTDPDTRFVQAVLEESTEVLMEAPFLLTATRFGHVGVNAGIDRSNVPDADLLLLPKRPAESASRLRGGVDADRVVVTDT
;
A
#
# COMPACT_ATOMS: atom_id res chain seq x y z
N MET A 1 -28.25 -3.02 4.99
CA MET A 1 -26.77 -2.92 5.07
C MET A 1 -26.45 -1.46 5.30
N ASP A 2 -25.81 -1.13 6.41
CA ASP A 2 -25.40 0.23 6.74
C ASP A 2 -23.90 0.32 6.51
N LEU A 3 -23.43 1.45 5.97
CA LEU A 3 -22.03 1.75 5.77
C LEU A 3 -21.68 3.02 6.55
N PHE A 4 -20.66 2.95 7.39
CA PHE A 4 -20.19 4.10 8.16
C PHE A 4 -18.66 4.11 8.25
N ALA A 5 -18.10 5.29 8.39
CA ALA A 5 -16.67 5.45 8.60
C ALA A 5 -16.37 5.41 10.11
N VAL A 6 -15.23 4.82 10.48
CA VAL A 6 -14.71 4.94 11.85
C VAL A 6 -14.30 6.41 12.07
N PRO A 7 -14.95 7.13 13.01
CA PRO A 7 -14.71 8.54 13.18
C PRO A 7 -13.40 8.83 13.92
N ASP A 8 -12.88 10.03 13.75
CA ASP A 8 -11.82 10.62 14.57
C ASP A 8 -10.56 9.74 14.74
N LEU A 9 -10.22 8.93 13.71
CA LEU A 9 -8.97 8.21 13.70
C LEU A 9 -7.79 9.20 13.68
N PRO A 10 -6.79 9.03 14.57
CA PRO A 10 -5.59 9.85 14.53
C PRO A 10 -4.77 9.57 13.26
N GLU A 11 -3.79 10.42 12.99
CA GLU A 11 -2.75 10.08 12.01
C GLU A 11 -2.05 8.78 12.44
N VAL A 12 -2.20 7.72 11.65
CA VAL A 12 -1.63 6.41 11.95
C VAL A 12 -0.11 6.44 11.76
N ARG A 13 0.60 5.91 12.73
CA ARG A 13 2.07 5.87 12.80
C ARG A 13 2.58 4.43 12.90
N PRO A 14 3.85 4.19 12.55
CA PRO A 14 4.46 2.88 12.72
C PRO A 14 4.33 2.37 14.15
N GLY A 15 3.82 1.15 14.32
CA GLY A 15 3.62 0.50 15.60
C GLY A 15 2.24 0.70 16.23
N ASP A 16 1.37 1.51 15.63
CA ASP A 16 0.01 1.69 16.13
C ASP A 16 -0.81 0.40 16.02
N ASP A 17 -1.59 0.11 17.07
CA ASP A 17 -2.56 -0.98 17.08
C ASP A 17 -3.88 -0.52 16.46
N LEU A 18 -4.06 -0.83 15.18
CA LEU A 18 -5.27 -0.47 14.44
C LEU A 18 -6.55 -1.08 15.05
N GLY A 19 -6.45 -2.29 15.59
CA GLY A 19 -7.58 -2.95 16.24
C GLY A 19 -8.02 -2.17 17.49
N ALA A 20 -7.09 -1.76 18.32
CA ALA A 20 -7.37 -0.91 19.48
C ALA A 20 -7.96 0.45 19.06
N LEU A 21 -7.36 1.10 18.07
CA LEU A 21 -7.84 2.38 17.56
C LEU A 21 -9.29 2.31 17.03
N ILE A 22 -9.68 1.21 16.42
CA ILE A 22 -11.04 0.99 15.91
C ILE A 22 -12.00 0.74 17.09
N ARG A 23 -11.68 -0.19 18.01
CA ARG A 23 -12.52 -0.53 19.15
C ARG A 23 -12.81 0.65 20.08
N GLU A 24 -11.87 1.58 20.22
CA GLU A 24 -12.06 2.79 21.02
C GLU A 24 -13.09 3.75 20.43
N ARG A 25 -13.50 3.60 19.18
CA ARG A 25 -14.30 4.57 18.42
C ARG A 25 -15.63 4.05 17.94
N VAL A 26 -15.75 2.75 17.77
CA VAL A 26 -16.97 2.12 17.28
C VAL A 26 -17.19 0.79 17.98
N ASP A 27 -18.46 0.51 18.31
CA ASP A 27 -18.90 -0.79 18.76
C ASP A 27 -19.22 -1.65 17.53
N LEU A 28 -18.45 -2.72 17.33
CA LEU A 28 -18.63 -3.66 16.25
C LEU A 28 -19.32 -4.92 16.75
N ASN A 29 -20.03 -5.60 15.83
CA ASN A 29 -20.65 -6.89 16.06
C ASN A 29 -19.98 -7.95 15.18
N GLU A 30 -20.17 -9.22 15.52
CA GLU A 30 -19.62 -10.36 14.76
C GLU A 30 -20.03 -10.34 13.28
N ASP A 31 -21.22 -9.86 12.95
CA ASP A 31 -21.73 -9.77 11.57
C ASP A 31 -21.12 -8.61 10.76
N ASP A 32 -20.43 -7.68 11.40
CA ASP A 32 -19.82 -6.54 10.72
C ASP A 32 -18.62 -6.93 9.86
N VAL A 33 -18.38 -6.14 8.82
CA VAL A 33 -17.21 -6.25 7.95
C VAL A 33 -16.38 -4.99 8.07
N VAL A 34 -15.16 -5.12 8.56
CA VAL A 34 -14.22 -4.01 8.65
C VAL A 34 -13.41 -3.92 7.36
N CYS A 35 -13.56 -2.82 6.63
CA CYS A 35 -12.76 -2.52 5.45
C CYS A 35 -11.68 -1.49 5.83
N VAL A 36 -10.42 -1.85 5.61
CA VAL A 36 -9.27 -0.98 5.92
C VAL A 36 -8.45 -0.73 4.67
N ALA A 37 -8.17 0.53 4.39
CA ALA A 37 -7.29 0.89 3.29
C ALA A 37 -5.87 0.34 3.50
N SER A 38 -5.25 -0.18 2.45
CA SER A 38 -3.89 -0.70 2.48
C SER A 38 -2.87 0.34 2.97
N THR A 39 -3.07 1.61 2.63
CA THR A 39 -2.23 2.73 3.10
C THR A 39 -2.24 2.89 4.62
N VAL A 40 -3.40 2.68 5.26
CA VAL A 40 -3.52 2.72 6.73
C VAL A 40 -2.73 1.57 7.36
N VAL A 41 -2.88 0.35 6.82
CA VAL A 41 -2.12 -0.82 7.26
C VAL A 41 -0.62 -0.61 7.05
N SER A 42 -0.23 -0.10 5.88
CA SER A 42 1.17 0.19 5.54
C SER A 42 1.81 1.20 6.50
N LYS A 43 1.09 2.26 6.89
CA LYS A 43 1.57 3.23 7.88
C LYS A 43 1.80 2.55 9.23
N ALA A 44 0.84 1.78 9.73
CA ALA A 44 0.96 1.05 11.00
C ALA A 44 2.11 0.04 10.98
N GLU A 45 2.40 -0.57 9.85
CA GLU A 45 3.50 -1.53 9.66
C GLU A 45 4.85 -0.85 9.34
N GLY A 46 4.90 0.49 9.27
CA GLY A 46 6.11 1.23 8.97
C GLY A 46 6.67 0.95 7.57
N ARG A 47 5.79 0.79 6.57
CA ARG A 47 6.15 0.52 5.19
C ARG A 47 6.55 1.78 4.41
N THR A 48 7.07 2.78 5.09
CA THR A 48 7.64 3.98 4.48
C THR A 48 9.05 3.72 3.97
N ALA A 49 9.44 4.39 2.90
CA ALA A 49 10.79 4.32 2.35
C ALA A 49 11.18 5.62 1.64
N ASP A 50 12.47 5.90 1.59
CA ASP A 50 13.03 7.00 0.82
C ASP A 50 13.51 6.50 -0.54
N LEU A 51 13.39 7.33 -1.57
CA LEU A 51 13.87 7.01 -2.93
C LEU A 51 15.36 6.66 -2.95
N GLY A 52 16.15 7.20 -2.03
CA GLY A 52 17.56 6.88 -1.89
C GLY A 52 17.86 5.41 -1.57
N ALA A 53 16.88 4.67 -1.03
CA ALA A 53 17.01 3.24 -0.75
C ALA A 53 16.95 2.37 -2.03
N PHE A 54 16.56 2.94 -3.18
CA PHE A 54 16.35 2.22 -4.43
C PHE A 54 17.30 2.72 -5.55
N PRO A 55 18.60 2.43 -5.48
CA PRO A 55 19.54 2.84 -6.53
C PRO A 55 19.15 2.17 -7.87
N ALA A 56 18.91 2.99 -8.90
CA ALA A 56 18.39 2.53 -10.17
C ALA A 56 19.37 1.57 -10.89
N GLY A 57 18.91 0.37 -11.16
CA GLY A 57 19.58 -0.62 -11.99
C GLY A 57 19.34 -0.38 -13.50
N PRO A 58 19.97 -1.20 -14.36
CA PRO A 58 19.81 -1.07 -15.82
C PRO A 58 18.35 -1.20 -16.27
N ARG A 59 17.60 -2.14 -15.71
CA ARG A 59 16.19 -2.37 -16.06
C ARG A 59 15.29 -1.20 -15.69
N ALA A 60 15.53 -0.60 -14.54
CA ALA A 60 14.77 0.59 -14.13
C ALA A 60 14.99 1.78 -15.06
N ARG A 61 16.22 1.95 -15.57
CA ARG A 61 16.54 3.00 -16.55
C ARG A 61 15.87 2.75 -17.90
N GLU A 62 15.95 1.53 -18.41
CA GLU A 62 15.26 1.10 -19.64
C GLU A 62 13.75 1.36 -19.58
N LEU A 63 13.10 0.97 -18.48
CA LEU A 63 11.67 1.20 -18.28
C LEU A 63 11.34 2.70 -18.17
N ALA A 64 12.18 3.50 -17.54
CA ALA A 64 12.00 4.94 -17.48
C ALA A 64 12.11 5.59 -18.87
N GLU A 65 13.02 5.12 -19.72
CA GLU A 65 13.09 5.54 -21.13
C GLU A 65 11.82 5.18 -21.88
N THR A 66 11.33 3.94 -21.75
CA THR A 66 10.06 3.48 -22.35
C THR A 66 8.88 4.33 -21.90
N LEU A 67 8.77 4.64 -20.60
CA LEU A 67 7.72 5.51 -20.04
C LEU A 67 7.80 6.92 -20.64
N THR A 68 9.01 7.45 -20.80
CA THR A 68 9.23 8.77 -21.41
C THR A 68 8.78 8.80 -22.87
N GLU A 69 9.10 7.79 -23.65
CA GLU A 69 8.67 7.64 -25.05
C GLU A 69 7.14 7.60 -25.19
N HIS A 70 6.44 7.13 -24.14
CA HIS A 70 4.98 7.03 -24.10
C HIS A 70 4.29 8.17 -23.32
N GLY A 71 5.00 9.26 -23.06
CA GLY A 71 4.43 10.52 -22.59
C GLY A 71 4.54 10.78 -21.08
N THR A 72 5.21 9.92 -20.31
CA THR A 72 5.52 10.23 -18.91
C THR A 72 6.66 11.24 -18.85
N THR A 73 6.42 12.37 -18.22
CA THR A 73 7.43 13.41 -18.09
C THR A 73 8.38 13.07 -16.95
N ASP A 74 9.67 12.92 -17.26
CA ASP A 74 10.77 12.75 -16.32
C ASP A 74 10.51 11.70 -15.21
N PRO A 75 10.32 10.41 -15.57
CA PRO A 75 10.08 9.36 -14.60
C PRO A 75 11.33 9.16 -13.71
N ASP A 76 11.15 9.25 -12.38
CA ASP A 76 12.24 8.99 -11.45
C ASP A 76 12.68 7.51 -11.52
N THR A 77 13.89 7.27 -11.97
CA THR A 77 14.43 5.91 -12.15
C THR A 77 14.53 5.14 -10.82
N ARG A 78 14.65 5.83 -9.69
CA ARG A 78 14.65 5.22 -8.34
C ARG A 78 13.26 4.75 -7.97
N PHE A 79 12.22 5.51 -8.34
CA PHE A 79 10.83 5.08 -8.19
C PHE A 79 10.53 3.85 -9.03
N VAL A 80 10.97 3.83 -10.28
CA VAL A 80 10.85 2.64 -11.16
C VAL A 80 11.56 1.44 -10.54
N GLN A 81 12.72 1.65 -9.92
CA GLN A 81 13.44 0.60 -9.19
C GLN A 81 12.63 0.08 -8.00
N ALA A 82 12.03 0.96 -7.20
CA ALA A 82 11.16 0.56 -6.09
C ALA A 82 9.97 -0.29 -6.58
N VAL A 83 9.35 0.09 -7.69
CA VAL A 83 8.27 -0.69 -8.33
C VAL A 83 8.76 -2.08 -8.72
N LEU A 84 9.95 -2.21 -9.32
CA LEU A 84 10.54 -3.50 -9.67
C LEU A 84 10.81 -4.36 -8.45
N GLU A 85 11.32 -3.79 -7.36
CA GLU A 85 11.63 -4.54 -6.13
C GLU A 85 10.38 -5.00 -5.37
N GLU A 86 9.28 -4.27 -5.45
CA GLU A 86 7.98 -4.66 -4.84
C GLU A 86 7.14 -5.57 -5.75
N SER A 87 7.59 -5.82 -6.99
CA SER A 87 6.90 -6.64 -7.98
C SER A 87 7.58 -8.00 -8.19
N THR A 88 6.80 -8.97 -8.67
CA THR A 88 7.33 -10.23 -9.21
C THR A 88 7.36 -10.24 -10.73
N GLU A 89 6.52 -9.43 -11.36
CA GLU A 89 6.37 -9.37 -12.80
C GLU A 89 5.88 -7.99 -13.24
N VAL A 90 6.41 -7.49 -14.35
CA VAL A 90 5.89 -6.33 -15.07
C VAL A 90 4.99 -6.83 -16.20
N LEU A 91 3.69 -6.57 -16.09
CA LEU A 91 2.68 -7.02 -17.05
C LEU A 91 2.51 -6.05 -18.21
N MET A 92 2.73 -4.75 -17.95
CA MET A 92 2.69 -3.68 -18.96
C MET A 92 3.70 -2.59 -18.60
N GLU A 93 4.46 -2.13 -19.59
CA GLU A 93 5.57 -1.21 -19.40
C GLU A 93 5.23 0.26 -19.72
N ALA A 94 4.14 0.48 -20.43
CA ALA A 94 3.68 1.82 -20.84
C ALA A 94 2.17 1.85 -21.12
N PRO A 95 1.49 2.99 -20.93
CA PRO A 95 1.99 4.30 -20.50
C PRO A 95 2.23 4.42 -18.99
N PHE A 96 2.01 3.37 -18.24
CA PHE A 96 2.32 3.20 -16.81
C PHE A 96 2.75 1.76 -16.55
N LEU A 97 3.42 1.53 -15.45
CA LEU A 97 3.83 0.17 -15.07
C LEU A 97 2.64 -0.56 -14.43
N LEU A 98 2.09 -1.58 -15.10
CA LEU A 98 1.18 -2.52 -14.48
C LEU A 98 1.99 -3.72 -14.02
N THR A 99 1.88 -4.06 -12.74
CA THR A 99 2.74 -5.08 -12.15
C THR A 99 1.95 -6.07 -11.29
N ALA A 100 2.47 -7.28 -11.14
CA ALA A 100 2.02 -8.25 -10.15
C ALA A 100 2.94 -8.20 -8.93
N THR A 101 2.36 -8.12 -7.74
CA THR A 101 3.08 -8.15 -6.47
C THR A 101 3.32 -9.57 -5.98
N ARG A 102 4.17 -9.73 -4.96
CA ARG A 102 4.51 -11.05 -4.37
C ARG A 102 3.33 -11.82 -3.77
N PHE A 103 2.26 -11.14 -3.45
CA PHE A 103 1.03 -11.75 -2.92
C PHE A 103 -0.11 -11.83 -3.96
N GLY A 104 0.21 -11.61 -5.25
CA GLY A 104 -0.70 -11.80 -6.38
C GLY A 104 -1.63 -10.63 -6.69
N HIS A 105 -1.51 -9.52 -5.97
CA HIS A 105 -2.22 -8.29 -6.34
C HIS A 105 -1.63 -7.72 -7.65
N VAL A 106 -2.51 -7.33 -8.57
CA VAL A 106 -2.13 -6.64 -9.81
C VAL A 106 -2.54 -5.18 -9.70
N GLY A 107 -1.58 -4.30 -9.83
CA GLY A 107 -1.82 -2.87 -9.68
C GLY A 107 -0.81 -2.00 -10.42
N VAL A 108 -1.15 -0.73 -10.58
CA VAL A 108 -0.26 0.27 -11.15
C VAL A 108 0.86 0.55 -10.15
N ASN A 109 2.09 0.57 -10.67
CA ASN A 109 3.29 0.90 -9.87
C ASN A 109 3.41 0.08 -8.58
N ALA A 110 3.05 -1.21 -8.59
CA ALA A 110 3.04 -2.09 -7.43
C ALA A 110 2.22 -1.56 -6.23
N GLY A 111 1.24 -0.69 -6.48
CA GLY A 111 0.44 -0.04 -5.44
C GLY A 111 1.22 0.92 -4.54
N ILE A 112 2.40 1.38 -4.96
CA ILE A 112 3.20 2.34 -4.20
C ILE A 112 2.54 3.73 -4.24
N ASP A 113 2.27 4.29 -3.06
CA ASP A 113 1.77 5.66 -2.92
C ASP A 113 2.93 6.65 -2.69
N ARG A 114 2.86 7.80 -3.37
CA ARG A 114 3.82 8.91 -3.24
C ARG A 114 3.24 10.16 -2.59
N SER A 115 1.93 10.18 -2.38
CA SER A 115 1.19 11.39 -2.04
C SER A 115 0.86 11.53 -0.55
N ASN A 116 0.89 10.45 0.20
CA ASN A 116 0.32 10.40 1.54
C ASN A 116 1.36 10.02 2.63
N VAL A 117 2.57 10.55 2.49
CA VAL A 117 3.69 10.23 3.39
C VAL A 117 4.35 11.52 3.86
N PRO A 118 4.08 12.00 5.09
CA PRO A 118 4.59 13.27 5.58
C PRO A 118 6.14 13.35 5.67
N ASP A 119 6.79 12.24 6.02
CA ASP A 119 8.20 12.19 6.37
C ASP A 119 9.01 11.18 5.54
N ALA A 120 8.50 10.76 4.38
CA ALA A 120 9.16 9.82 3.48
C ALA A 120 8.73 10.06 2.02
N ASP A 121 9.44 9.49 1.06
CA ASP A 121 9.12 9.63 -0.36
C ASP A 121 8.04 8.66 -0.82
N LEU A 122 7.97 7.48 -0.21
CA LEU A 122 7.15 6.34 -0.64
C LEU A 122 6.43 5.67 0.52
N LEU A 123 5.22 5.20 0.25
CA LEU A 123 4.50 4.24 1.08
C LEU A 123 4.26 2.96 0.27
N LEU A 124 4.91 1.90 0.68
CA LEU A 124 4.83 0.60 0.04
C LEU A 124 3.63 -0.19 0.57
N LEU A 125 3.10 -1.13 -0.20
CA LEU A 125 2.04 -2.02 0.27
C LEU A 125 2.49 -2.87 1.48
N PRO A 126 1.55 -3.37 2.30
CA PRO A 126 1.87 -4.34 3.35
C PRO A 126 2.59 -5.55 2.75
N LYS A 127 3.61 -6.08 3.44
CA LYS A 127 4.36 -7.25 2.93
C LYS A 127 3.50 -8.50 2.78
N ARG A 128 2.54 -8.67 3.69
CA ARG A 128 1.67 -9.84 3.79
C ARG A 128 0.26 -9.40 4.18
N PRO A 129 -0.50 -8.82 3.25
CA PRO A 129 -1.80 -8.21 3.56
C PRO A 129 -2.81 -9.19 4.16
N ALA A 130 -2.76 -10.47 3.79
CA ALA A 130 -3.62 -11.50 4.40
C ALA A 130 -3.29 -11.75 5.89
N GLU A 131 -2.00 -11.72 6.27
CA GLU A 131 -1.60 -11.82 7.68
C GLU A 131 -1.96 -10.55 8.45
N SER A 132 -1.84 -9.39 7.80
CA SER A 132 -2.25 -8.10 8.38
C SER A 132 -3.75 -8.08 8.66
N ALA A 133 -4.57 -8.54 7.70
CA ALA A 133 -6.01 -8.68 7.88
C ALA A 133 -6.35 -9.67 9.02
N SER A 134 -5.63 -10.79 9.11
CA SER A 134 -5.83 -11.78 10.17
C SER A 134 -5.47 -11.24 11.55
N ARG A 135 -4.38 -10.49 11.68
CA ARG A 135 -4.02 -9.81 12.93
C ARG A 135 -5.06 -8.79 13.34
N LEU A 136 -5.51 -7.97 12.39
CA LEU A 136 -6.53 -6.96 12.65
C LEU A 136 -7.85 -7.61 13.06
N ARG A 137 -8.27 -8.69 12.40
CA ARG A 137 -9.45 -9.47 12.80
C ARG A 137 -9.36 -9.98 14.24
N GLY A 138 -8.21 -10.45 14.68
CA GLY A 138 -7.99 -10.85 16.08
C GLY A 138 -7.98 -9.66 17.06
N GLY A 139 -7.91 -8.45 16.58
CA GLY A 139 -7.88 -7.22 17.35
C GLY A 139 -9.19 -6.42 17.33
N VAL A 140 -10.23 -6.85 16.60
CA VAL A 140 -11.54 -6.20 16.53
C VAL A 140 -12.66 -7.20 16.82
N ASP A 141 -13.82 -6.73 17.25
CA ASP A 141 -14.98 -7.58 17.53
C ASP A 141 -15.84 -7.79 16.27
N ALA A 142 -15.19 -8.15 15.16
CA ALA A 142 -15.82 -8.45 13.88
C ALA A 142 -15.18 -9.68 13.24
N ASP A 143 -15.99 -10.56 12.66
CA ASP A 143 -15.51 -11.81 12.06
C ASP A 143 -14.80 -11.63 10.72
N ARG A 144 -15.00 -10.50 10.07
CA ARG A 144 -14.51 -10.24 8.72
C ARG A 144 -13.73 -8.94 8.63
N VAL A 145 -12.50 -9.05 8.12
CA VAL A 145 -11.65 -7.90 7.82
C VAL A 145 -11.18 -8.00 6.37
N VAL A 146 -11.30 -6.91 5.64
CA VAL A 146 -10.83 -6.78 4.26
C VAL A 146 -9.83 -5.64 4.19
N VAL A 147 -8.62 -5.90 3.73
CA VAL A 147 -7.66 -4.86 3.35
C VAL A 147 -7.91 -4.53 1.88
N THR A 148 -8.25 -3.28 1.61
CA THR A 148 -8.61 -2.81 0.26
C THR A 148 -7.49 -1.95 -0.31
N ASP A 149 -7.43 -1.89 -1.63
CA ASP A 149 -6.68 -0.82 -2.32
C ASP A 149 -7.36 0.53 -2.11
N THR A 150 -6.65 1.60 -2.27
CA THR A 150 -7.14 2.98 -2.11
C THR A 150 -7.21 3.70 -3.43
#